data_b9cc61d846107009679ebdf439305593
#
_entry.id   b9cc61d846107009679ebdf439305593
#
_cell.length_a   1.000
_cell.length_b   1.000
_cell.length_c   1.000
_cell.angle_alpha   90.00
_cell.angle_beta   90.00
_cell.angle_gamma   90.00
#
_symmetry.space_group_name_H-M   'P 1'
#
loop_
_entity.id
_entity.type
_entity.pdbx_description
1 polymer ?
#
loop_
_entity_poly.entity_id
_entity_poly.type
_entity_poly.pdbx_seq_one_letter_code
_entity_poly.pdbx_strand_id
1 'polypeptide(L)'
;CGNYPDEALNALSDAAHQAGTSRPALVWALDNNRAGHNATHKHVKRARAAGWECYAAQIPHGGHDWNDAHQRGELTEKHQETYRYHGDLLLAPTAMAKALLMYKRREQREFWFEFKRQLWWWKLDMDAFDRALRADGLDGEDQRQIDPALRDAALEQSGSVKRICTCFPTALYYQANAVTDESWYYYRVEFPDGRPPIKNTFSGGQLASASEYKKRLLGIAPGAVWTGTSQQLDSLLQDQIGNIKTVETIDFIGYSKEHGAYVFGDLAVAGGKVVPINSEDFFELGPRRQLKTLSQSVALHINPDRKAFSTEWTQQLLGAFGSRGVVALAYWMGSLLAEQIRAEMGSFPFLEIVGEAGAGKSTLIEFLWKLCGRRDYEGFDPSKATMPARSRNFAQVSNLPVVLIESDREQEGGAKQKQFDWDELKTAFNGRSIRARGVKNSGNDTYEPPFRGSIVISQNAPVQAGEAIQTRICHLHFTREGQNKTTKALAEALE
;
A
#
# COMPACT_ATOMS: atom_id res chain seq x y z
N CYS A 1 27.04 -4.11 2.84
CA CYS A 1 28.03 -4.00 1.73
C CYS A 1 28.16 -2.57 1.19
N GLY A 2 28.41 -1.57 2.06
CA GLY A 2 28.51 -0.17 1.61
C GLY A 2 29.91 0.39 1.52
N ASN A 3 30.93 -0.30 2.04
CA ASN A 3 32.29 0.22 2.08
C ASN A 3 33.07 -0.15 0.81
N TYR A 4 33.84 0.79 0.32
CA TYR A 4 34.76 0.57 -0.79
C TYR A 4 35.94 -0.25 -0.27
N PRO A 5 36.36 -1.35 -0.92
CA PRO A 5 37.36 -2.28 -0.42
C PRO A 5 38.80 -1.84 -0.76
N ASP A 6 39.23 -0.72 -0.19
CA ASP A 6 40.55 -0.14 -0.48
C ASP A 6 41.73 -1.13 -0.31
N GLU A 7 41.76 -1.83 0.83
CA GLU A 7 42.83 -2.77 1.16
C GLU A 7 42.90 -3.94 0.16
N ALA A 8 41.71 -4.51 -0.18
CA ALA A 8 41.66 -5.61 -1.14
C ALA A 8 42.10 -5.18 -2.55
N LEU A 9 41.71 -3.96 -2.98
CA LEU A 9 42.07 -3.45 -4.28
C LEU A 9 43.57 -3.08 -4.36
N ASN A 10 44.18 -2.55 -3.28
CA ASN A 10 45.58 -2.32 -3.18
C ASN A 10 46.37 -3.64 -3.25
N ALA A 11 45.96 -4.64 -2.45
CA ALA A 11 46.60 -5.97 -2.49
C ALA A 11 46.51 -6.62 -3.88
N LEU A 12 45.37 -6.48 -4.57
CA LEU A 12 45.18 -6.99 -5.93
C LEU A 12 46.07 -6.25 -6.94
N SER A 13 46.25 -4.93 -6.80
CA SER A 13 47.15 -4.12 -7.61
C SER A 13 48.62 -4.55 -7.42
N ASP A 14 49.05 -4.76 -6.16
CA ASP A 14 50.40 -5.18 -5.81
C ASP A 14 50.69 -6.58 -6.34
N ALA A 15 49.75 -7.51 -6.22
CA ALA A 15 49.87 -8.84 -6.76
C ALA A 15 50.02 -8.86 -8.29
N ALA A 16 49.24 -8.04 -9.01
CA ALA A 16 49.35 -7.90 -10.47
C ALA A 16 50.70 -7.35 -10.87
N HIS A 17 51.20 -6.34 -10.15
CA HIS A 17 52.53 -5.75 -10.39
C HIS A 17 53.66 -6.77 -10.15
N GLN A 18 53.60 -7.53 -9.06
CA GLN A 18 54.59 -8.60 -8.74
C GLN A 18 54.56 -9.72 -9.79
N ALA A 19 53.37 -10.07 -10.31
CA ALA A 19 53.24 -11.08 -11.35
C ALA A 19 53.58 -10.58 -12.76
N GLY A 20 53.91 -9.29 -12.96
CA GLY A 20 54.16 -8.67 -14.26
C GLY A 20 52.95 -8.67 -15.20
N THR A 21 51.73 -8.71 -14.64
CA THR A 21 50.48 -8.73 -15.41
C THR A 21 49.72 -7.41 -15.30
N SER A 22 48.81 -7.15 -16.22
CA SER A 22 47.87 -6.04 -16.10
C SER A 22 46.90 -6.24 -14.93
N ARG A 23 46.42 -5.12 -14.34
CA ARG A 23 45.38 -5.18 -13.35
C ARG A 23 44.13 -5.83 -13.93
N PRO A 24 43.43 -6.75 -13.19
CA PRO A 24 42.18 -7.35 -13.65
C PRO A 24 41.09 -6.28 -13.72
N ALA A 25 40.13 -6.49 -14.61
CA ALA A 25 38.91 -5.69 -14.65
C ALA A 25 38.02 -5.98 -13.43
N LEU A 26 37.43 -4.94 -12.85
CA LEU A 26 36.52 -5.04 -11.68
C LEU A 26 35.09 -5.08 -12.15
N VAL A 27 34.31 -6.00 -11.61
CA VAL A 27 32.86 -6.06 -11.81
C VAL A 27 32.15 -5.81 -10.49
N TRP A 28 31.42 -4.71 -10.39
CA TRP A 28 30.66 -4.34 -9.21
C TRP A 28 29.27 -4.99 -9.25
N ALA A 29 29.03 -5.96 -8.39
CA ALA A 29 27.82 -6.77 -8.32
C ALA A 29 27.09 -6.49 -7.00
N LEU A 30 26.39 -5.37 -6.90
CA LEU A 30 25.61 -4.97 -5.74
C LEU A 30 24.11 -5.22 -5.97
N ASP A 31 23.30 -5.16 -4.89
CA ASP A 31 21.87 -5.46 -4.96
C ASP A 31 21.11 -4.51 -5.88
N ASN A 32 20.07 -5.03 -6.53
CA ASN A 32 19.18 -4.26 -7.38
C ASN A 32 18.16 -3.45 -6.57
N ASN A 33 18.68 -2.51 -5.76
CA ASN A 33 17.89 -1.56 -5.00
C ASN A 33 18.56 -0.18 -5.05
N ARG A 34 17.88 0.85 -4.54
CA ARG A 34 18.38 2.24 -4.57
C ARG A 34 19.76 2.41 -3.91
N ALA A 35 19.97 1.72 -2.78
CA ALA A 35 21.24 1.80 -2.07
C ALA A 35 22.37 1.15 -2.88
N GLY A 36 22.12 -0.04 -3.45
CA GLY A 36 23.07 -0.74 -4.32
C GLY A 36 23.40 0.04 -5.60
N HIS A 37 22.40 0.63 -6.27
CA HIS A 37 22.63 1.48 -7.44
C HIS A 37 23.54 2.68 -7.12
N ASN A 38 23.26 3.41 -6.04
CA ASN A 38 24.05 4.54 -5.59
C ASN A 38 25.48 4.13 -5.23
N ALA A 39 25.63 3.00 -4.54
CA ALA A 39 26.93 2.44 -4.18
C ALA A 39 27.71 2.02 -5.43
N THR A 40 27.07 1.35 -6.39
CA THR A 40 27.68 0.97 -7.67
C THR A 40 28.24 2.19 -8.41
N HIS A 41 27.44 3.23 -8.59
CA HIS A 41 27.90 4.47 -9.24
C HIS A 41 29.08 5.11 -8.49
N LYS A 42 29.03 5.19 -7.15
CA LYS A 42 30.10 5.75 -6.32
C LYS A 42 31.39 4.93 -6.44
N HIS A 43 31.27 3.60 -6.36
CA HIS A 43 32.42 2.70 -6.40
C HIS A 43 33.07 2.67 -7.79
N VAL A 44 32.27 2.58 -8.85
CA VAL A 44 32.77 2.63 -10.23
C VAL A 44 33.48 3.96 -10.49
N LYS A 45 32.90 5.10 -10.08
CA LYS A 45 33.53 6.41 -10.24
C LYS A 45 34.89 6.48 -9.53
N ARG A 46 34.95 5.98 -8.28
CA ARG A 46 36.18 5.98 -7.47
C ARG A 46 37.26 5.05 -8.08
N ALA A 47 36.87 3.85 -8.49
CA ALA A 47 37.78 2.88 -9.06
C ALA A 47 38.34 3.34 -10.41
N ARG A 48 37.50 3.90 -11.29
CA ARG A 48 37.98 4.50 -12.56
C ARG A 48 38.95 5.65 -12.35
N ALA A 49 38.69 6.51 -11.34
CA ALA A 49 39.63 7.57 -10.98
C ALA A 49 40.98 7.05 -10.46
N ALA A 50 41.02 5.82 -9.89
CA ALA A 50 42.23 5.12 -9.47
C ALA A 50 42.86 4.26 -10.60
N GLY A 51 42.40 4.39 -11.86
CA GLY A 51 42.96 3.71 -13.02
C GLY A 51 42.52 2.24 -13.19
N TRP A 52 41.42 1.83 -12.55
CA TRP A 52 40.85 0.50 -12.75
C TRP A 52 39.91 0.47 -13.95
N GLU A 53 39.97 -0.60 -14.72
CA GLU A 53 38.95 -0.94 -15.67
C GLU A 53 37.72 -1.49 -14.89
N CYS A 54 36.55 -0.89 -15.08
CA CYS A 54 35.39 -1.15 -14.22
C CYS A 54 34.10 -1.34 -15.00
N TYR A 55 33.39 -2.38 -14.64
CA TYR A 55 32.05 -2.76 -15.10
C TYR A 55 31.08 -2.91 -13.91
N ALA A 56 29.81 -3.09 -14.20
CA ALA A 56 28.83 -3.51 -13.21
C ALA A 56 28.09 -4.76 -13.68
N ALA A 57 27.53 -5.51 -12.72
CA ALA A 57 26.59 -6.57 -12.98
C ALA A 57 25.36 -6.36 -12.08
N GLN A 58 24.16 -6.55 -12.62
CA GLN A 58 22.92 -6.29 -11.93
C GLN A 58 21.92 -7.40 -12.21
N ILE A 59 21.31 -8.00 -11.17
CA ILE A 59 20.21 -8.93 -11.35
C ILE A 59 18.99 -8.13 -11.83
N PRO A 60 18.33 -8.51 -12.95
CA PRO A 60 17.28 -7.69 -13.56
C PRO A 60 15.99 -7.61 -12.73
N HIS A 61 15.72 -8.61 -11.89
CA HIS A 61 14.49 -8.70 -11.12
C HIS A 61 14.66 -8.09 -9.72
N GLY A 62 13.91 -7.03 -9.42
CA GLY A 62 13.84 -6.48 -8.07
C GLY A 62 13.29 -7.51 -7.07
N GLY A 63 13.88 -7.56 -5.87
CA GLY A 63 13.48 -8.51 -4.83
C GLY A 63 14.27 -9.81 -4.80
N HIS A 64 15.13 -10.06 -5.80
CA HIS A 64 16.11 -11.15 -5.79
C HIS A 64 17.50 -10.58 -5.52
N ASP A 65 18.25 -11.22 -4.63
CA ASP A 65 19.63 -10.90 -4.38
C ASP A 65 20.59 -11.93 -5.04
N TRP A 66 21.88 -11.70 -4.89
CA TRP A 66 22.90 -12.59 -5.45
C TRP A 66 22.90 -13.98 -4.81
N ASN A 67 22.47 -14.09 -3.55
CA ASN A 67 22.34 -15.37 -2.86
C ASN A 67 21.14 -16.16 -3.40
N ASP A 68 20.01 -15.49 -3.67
CA ASP A 68 18.87 -16.13 -4.35
C ASP A 68 19.24 -16.66 -5.72
N ALA A 69 19.98 -15.87 -6.52
CA ALA A 69 20.46 -16.29 -7.84
C ALA A 69 21.40 -17.50 -7.74
N HIS A 70 22.29 -17.52 -6.74
CA HIS A 70 23.16 -18.66 -6.49
C HIS A 70 22.39 -19.92 -6.12
N GLN A 71 21.43 -19.81 -5.18
CA GLN A 71 20.60 -20.95 -4.75
C GLN A 71 19.75 -21.53 -5.89
N ARG A 72 19.38 -20.72 -6.87
CA ARG A 72 18.61 -21.14 -8.05
C ARG A 72 19.47 -21.64 -9.21
N GLY A 73 20.80 -21.63 -9.07
CA GLY A 73 21.72 -22.01 -10.15
C GLY A 73 21.77 -20.98 -11.30
N GLU A 74 21.40 -19.73 -11.04
CA GLU A 74 21.32 -18.64 -12.03
C GLU A 74 22.64 -17.87 -12.16
N LEU A 75 23.80 -18.49 -11.94
CA LEU A 75 25.13 -17.88 -12.10
C LEU A 75 25.94 -18.47 -13.28
N THR A 76 25.26 -19.09 -14.26
CA THR A 76 25.93 -19.59 -15.49
C THR A 76 26.42 -18.44 -16.36
N GLU A 77 27.31 -18.70 -17.32
CA GLU A 77 27.85 -17.68 -18.25
C GLU A 77 26.75 -16.85 -18.92
N LYS A 78 25.69 -17.51 -19.39
CA LYS A 78 24.53 -16.84 -20.02
C LYS A 78 23.83 -15.86 -19.05
N HIS A 79 23.69 -16.23 -17.78
CA HIS A 79 23.13 -15.35 -16.75
C HIS A 79 24.08 -14.19 -16.46
N GLN A 80 25.39 -14.45 -16.36
CA GLN A 80 26.41 -13.42 -16.12
C GLN A 80 26.45 -12.38 -17.26
N GLU A 81 26.35 -12.81 -18.52
CA GLU A 81 26.22 -11.88 -19.66
C GLU A 81 24.98 -11.00 -19.52
N THR A 82 23.86 -11.57 -19.13
CA THR A 82 22.63 -10.82 -18.88
C THR A 82 22.81 -9.84 -17.73
N TYR A 83 23.44 -10.25 -16.64
CA TYR A 83 23.70 -9.37 -15.49
C TYR A 83 24.67 -8.24 -15.81
N ARG A 84 25.70 -8.50 -16.63
CA ARG A 84 26.61 -7.45 -17.13
C ARG A 84 25.86 -6.45 -18.02
N TYR A 85 25.04 -6.92 -18.94
CA TYR A 85 24.20 -6.04 -19.75
C TYR A 85 23.33 -5.10 -18.88
N HIS A 86 22.69 -5.62 -17.83
CA HIS A 86 21.91 -4.77 -16.91
C HIS A 86 22.82 -3.82 -16.09
N GLY A 87 24.02 -4.22 -15.77
CA GLY A 87 25.05 -3.35 -15.19
C GLY A 87 25.45 -2.21 -16.11
N ASP A 88 25.64 -2.48 -17.40
CA ASP A 88 25.95 -1.47 -18.43
C ASP A 88 24.80 -0.48 -18.60
N LEU A 89 23.54 -0.97 -18.57
CA LEU A 89 22.35 -0.11 -18.58
C LEU A 89 22.29 0.81 -17.35
N LEU A 90 22.72 0.31 -16.19
CA LEU A 90 22.80 1.12 -14.96
C LEU A 90 23.89 2.21 -15.06
N LEU A 91 25.05 1.86 -15.63
CA LEU A 91 26.19 2.76 -15.76
C LEU A 91 26.12 3.70 -16.97
N ALA A 92 25.14 3.57 -17.84
CA ALA A 92 25.01 4.40 -19.03
C ALA A 92 25.03 5.90 -18.66
N PRO A 93 25.93 6.71 -19.24
CA PRO A 93 26.09 8.10 -18.85
C PRO A 93 24.96 9.01 -19.33
N THR A 94 24.35 8.67 -20.46
CA THR A 94 23.28 9.43 -21.11
C THR A 94 22.10 8.54 -21.50
N ALA A 95 20.93 9.15 -21.72
CA ALA A 95 19.76 8.44 -22.23
C ALA A 95 20.03 7.83 -23.61
N MET A 96 20.81 8.51 -24.47
CA MET A 96 21.20 8.00 -25.78
C MET A 96 22.07 6.73 -25.65
N ALA A 97 23.10 6.76 -24.81
CA ALA A 97 23.96 5.59 -24.60
C ALA A 97 23.16 4.38 -24.07
N LYS A 98 22.22 4.61 -23.13
CA LYS A 98 21.32 3.55 -22.63
C LYS A 98 20.43 3.00 -23.72
N ALA A 99 19.84 3.87 -24.53
CA ALA A 99 18.96 3.46 -25.63
C ALA A 99 19.70 2.64 -26.71
N LEU A 100 20.93 3.03 -27.05
CA LEU A 100 21.77 2.27 -27.99
C LEU A 100 22.11 0.87 -27.47
N LEU A 101 22.47 0.72 -26.19
CA LEU A 101 22.66 -0.59 -25.55
C LEU A 101 21.41 -1.45 -25.63
N MET A 102 20.23 -0.86 -25.37
CA MET A 102 18.95 -1.56 -25.46
C MET A 102 18.60 -1.95 -26.89
N TYR A 103 18.81 -1.05 -27.85
CA TYR A 103 18.59 -1.32 -29.27
C TYR A 103 19.46 -2.47 -29.77
N LYS A 104 20.76 -2.48 -29.47
CA LYS A 104 21.69 -3.55 -29.83
C LYS A 104 21.26 -4.93 -29.34
N ARG A 105 20.58 -4.99 -28.19
CA ARG A 105 20.08 -6.25 -27.61
C ARG A 105 18.75 -6.70 -28.18
N ARG A 106 17.85 -5.76 -28.54
CA ARG A 106 16.46 -6.03 -28.89
C ARG A 106 16.13 -5.80 -30.36
N GLU A 107 16.90 -5.00 -31.07
CA GLU A 107 16.71 -4.56 -32.44
C GLU A 107 15.34 -3.89 -32.70
N GLN A 108 14.66 -3.40 -31.64
CA GLN A 108 13.41 -2.67 -31.75
C GLN A 108 13.66 -1.22 -32.18
N ARG A 109 12.94 -0.77 -33.21
CA ARG A 109 13.10 0.59 -33.75
C ARG A 109 12.51 1.68 -32.87
N GLU A 110 11.50 1.36 -32.08
CA GLU A 110 10.84 2.28 -31.16
C GLU A 110 10.54 1.54 -29.85
N PHE A 111 10.86 2.19 -28.69
CA PHE A 111 10.52 1.68 -27.37
C PHE A 111 10.64 2.76 -26.30
N TRP A 112 9.93 2.58 -25.21
CA TRP A 112 10.12 3.36 -23.99
C TRP A 112 11.20 2.73 -23.08
N PHE A 113 11.85 3.58 -22.28
CA PHE A 113 12.78 3.11 -21.25
C PHE A 113 12.87 4.11 -20.09
N GLU A 114 13.27 3.60 -18.93
CA GLU A 114 13.57 4.42 -17.76
C GLU A 114 15.02 4.91 -17.81
N PHE A 115 15.24 6.21 -17.56
CA PHE A 115 16.57 6.76 -17.30
C PHE A 115 16.48 7.86 -16.24
N LYS A 116 17.24 7.70 -15.12
CA LYS A 116 17.25 8.61 -13.97
C LYS A 116 15.87 8.93 -13.40
N ARG A 117 15.02 7.88 -13.24
CA ARG A 117 13.65 7.99 -12.74
C ARG A 117 12.74 8.88 -13.60
N GLN A 118 12.97 8.88 -14.89
CA GLN A 118 12.14 9.54 -15.91
C GLN A 118 11.89 8.56 -17.04
N LEU A 119 10.76 8.75 -17.76
CA LEU A 119 10.48 7.97 -18.96
C LEU A 119 10.99 8.66 -20.20
N TRP A 120 11.66 7.89 -21.02
CA TRP A 120 12.21 8.32 -22.30
C TRP A 120 11.69 7.42 -23.41
N TRP A 121 11.66 7.95 -24.61
CA TRP A 121 11.29 7.25 -25.84
C TRP A 121 12.46 7.24 -26.77
N TRP A 122 12.81 6.05 -27.24
CA TRP A 122 13.75 5.84 -28.33
C TRP A 122 13.00 5.69 -29.63
N LYS A 123 13.53 6.29 -30.72
CA LYS A 123 13.07 6.08 -32.08
C LYS A 123 14.29 6.12 -33.02
N LEU A 124 14.41 5.09 -33.87
CA LEU A 124 15.39 5.02 -34.96
C LEU A 124 14.72 5.43 -36.25
N ASP A 125 15.30 6.40 -36.94
CA ASP A 125 14.96 6.78 -38.31
C ASP A 125 15.78 5.92 -39.27
N MET A 126 15.13 4.95 -39.90
CA MET A 126 15.80 4.02 -40.81
C MET A 126 16.32 4.70 -42.08
N ASP A 127 15.60 5.69 -42.62
CA ASP A 127 16.05 6.42 -43.81
C ASP A 127 17.29 7.28 -43.48
N ALA A 128 17.35 7.82 -42.29
CA ALA A 128 18.54 8.52 -41.81
C ALA A 128 19.72 7.56 -41.55
N PHE A 129 19.43 6.37 -41.01
CA PHE A 129 20.42 5.33 -40.78
C PHE A 129 21.03 4.82 -42.09
N ASP A 130 20.22 4.50 -43.08
CA ASP A 130 20.69 4.06 -44.41
C ASP A 130 21.48 5.17 -45.13
N ARG A 131 21.09 6.44 -44.96
CA ARG A 131 21.86 7.58 -45.51
C ARG A 131 23.21 7.74 -44.82
N ALA A 132 23.29 7.54 -43.50
CA ALA A 132 24.56 7.60 -42.75
C ALA A 132 25.51 6.49 -43.24
N LEU A 133 25.05 5.27 -43.39
CA LEU A 133 25.85 4.16 -43.90
C LEU A 133 26.33 4.41 -45.37
N ARG A 134 25.49 4.96 -46.24
CA ARG A 134 25.89 5.34 -47.60
C ARG A 134 26.98 6.41 -47.64
N ALA A 135 26.89 7.38 -46.70
CA ALA A 135 27.92 8.43 -46.61
C ALA A 135 29.29 7.87 -46.27
N ASP A 136 29.34 6.78 -45.51
CA ASP A 136 30.58 6.07 -45.16
C ASP A 136 30.97 4.99 -46.19
N GLY A 137 30.29 4.91 -47.36
CA GLY A 137 30.60 3.97 -48.44
C GLY A 137 30.17 2.52 -48.19
N LEU A 138 29.32 2.29 -47.21
CA LEU A 138 28.84 0.96 -46.77
C LEU A 138 27.49 0.58 -47.37
N ASP A 139 27.12 1.14 -48.52
CA ASP A 139 25.85 0.88 -49.17
C ASP A 139 25.79 -0.59 -49.71
N GLY A 140 24.79 -1.32 -49.23
CA GLY A 140 24.57 -2.71 -49.66
C GLY A 140 25.38 -3.77 -48.91
N GLU A 141 26.20 -3.41 -47.96
CA GLU A 141 26.87 -4.38 -47.10
C GLU A 141 25.91 -5.02 -46.07
N ASP A 142 26.14 -6.29 -45.74
CA ASP A 142 25.43 -6.93 -44.64
C ASP A 142 25.77 -6.18 -43.33
N GLN A 143 24.74 -5.62 -42.70
CA GLN A 143 24.89 -4.83 -41.44
C GLN A 143 25.67 -5.56 -40.37
N ARG A 144 25.80 -6.89 -40.43
CA ARG A 144 26.59 -7.73 -39.50
C ARG A 144 28.10 -7.70 -39.81
N GLN A 145 28.48 -7.28 -40.98
CA GLN A 145 29.88 -7.22 -41.44
C GLN A 145 30.48 -5.81 -41.31
N ILE A 146 29.63 -4.81 -41.04
CA ILE A 146 30.06 -3.42 -40.86
C ILE A 146 30.86 -3.30 -39.54
N ASP A 147 31.94 -2.52 -39.60
CA ASP A 147 32.69 -2.20 -38.39
C ASP A 147 31.75 -1.70 -37.27
N PRO A 148 31.79 -2.33 -36.09
CA PRO A 148 30.93 -1.95 -34.98
C PRO A 148 30.98 -0.46 -34.64
N ALA A 149 32.14 0.20 -34.74
CA ALA A 149 32.28 1.61 -34.44
C ALA A 149 31.56 2.51 -35.45
N LEU A 150 31.63 2.20 -36.75
CA LEU A 150 30.91 2.92 -37.80
C LEU A 150 29.41 2.72 -37.69
N ARG A 151 28.97 1.48 -37.42
CA ARG A 151 27.56 1.17 -37.17
C ARG A 151 27.01 1.93 -35.95
N ASP A 152 27.79 2.00 -34.87
CA ASP A 152 27.41 2.74 -33.67
C ASP A 152 27.28 4.25 -33.95
N ALA A 153 28.20 4.84 -34.69
CA ALA A 153 28.15 6.24 -35.10
C ALA A 153 26.90 6.53 -35.95
N ALA A 154 26.58 5.65 -36.94
CA ALA A 154 25.39 5.78 -37.76
C ALA A 154 24.10 5.65 -36.93
N LEU A 155 24.05 4.72 -35.96
CA LEU A 155 22.92 4.57 -35.02
C LEU A 155 22.75 5.79 -34.11
N GLU A 156 23.85 6.36 -33.62
CA GLU A 156 23.81 7.56 -32.77
C GLU A 156 23.30 8.78 -33.55
N GLN A 157 23.73 8.92 -34.82
CA GLN A 157 23.29 10.01 -35.70
C GLN A 157 21.82 9.89 -36.11
N SER A 158 21.30 8.67 -36.29
CA SER A 158 19.96 8.39 -36.80
C SER A 158 18.94 8.11 -35.72
N GLY A 159 19.40 7.80 -34.51
CA GLY A 159 18.57 7.57 -33.34
C GLY A 159 18.17 8.87 -32.66
N SER A 160 16.99 8.90 -32.10
CA SER A 160 16.52 10.00 -31.28
C SER A 160 16.02 9.53 -29.92
N VAL A 161 16.32 10.29 -28.89
CA VAL A 161 15.77 10.07 -27.53
C VAL A 161 15.00 11.30 -27.08
N LYS A 162 13.76 11.08 -26.67
CA LYS A 162 12.88 12.16 -26.18
C LYS A 162 12.33 11.79 -24.82
N ARG A 163 12.44 12.71 -23.86
CA ARG A 163 11.79 12.54 -22.56
C ARG A 163 10.27 12.69 -22.74
N ILE A 164 9.50 11.64 -22.35
CA ILE A 164 8.04 11.59 -22.47
C ILE A 164 7.34 11.72 -21.11
N CYS A 165 8.07 11.55 -19.98
CA CYS A 165 7.56 11.86 -18.65
C CYS A 165 8.68 12.38 -17.75
N THR A 166 8.35 13.36 -16.90
CA THR A 166 9.29 13.95 -15.92
C THR A 166 9.52 13.09 -14.68
N CYS A 167 8.78 11.99 -14.55
CA CYS A 167 8.86 11.02 -13.46
C CYS A 167 8.78 9.59 -14.06
N PHE A 168 8.89 8.58 -13.19
CA PHE A 168 8.77 7.18 -13.56
C PHE A 168 7.55 6.56 -12.86
N PRO A 169 6.38 6.54 -13.49
CA PRO A 169 5.21 5.82 -13.02
C PRO A 169 5.30 4.33 -13.35
N THR A 170 5.09 3.48 -12.33
CA THR A 170 5.10 2.02 -12.46
C THR A 170 3.78 1.47 -11.94
N ALA A 171 3.07 0.69 -12.75
CA ALA A 171 1.90 -0.05 -12.33
C ALA A 171 2.34 -1.20 -11.41
N LEU A 172 1.79 -1.28 -10.20
CA LEU A 172 2.14 -2.31 -9.21
C LEU A 172 1.15 -3.49 -9.27
N TYR A 173 -0.14 -3.19 -9.28
CA TYR A 173 -1.21 -4.18 -9.34
C TYR A 173 -2.55 -3.57 -9.73
N TYR A 174 -3.46 -4.45 -10.13
CA TYR A 174 -4.87 -4.13 -10.35
C TYR A 174 -5.65 -4.39 -9.06
N GLN A 175 -6.40 -3.39 -8.61
CA GLN A 175 -7.30 -3.49 -7.46
C GLN A 175 -8.68 -3.88 -7.96
N ALA A 176 -9.19 -5.01 -7.49
CA ALA A 176 -10.55 -5.45 -7.77
C ALA A 176 -11.36 -5.46 -6.49
N ASN A 177 -12.53 -4.83 -6.51
CA ASN A 177 -13.53 -4.96 -5.48
C ASN A 177 -14.69 -5.80 -6.03
N ALA A 178 -14.80 -7.03 -5.59
CA ALA A 178 -15.83 -7.96 -6.06
C ALA A 178 -17.28 -7.52 -5.75
N VAL A 179 -17.45 -6.58 -4.81
CA VAL A 179 -18.77 -6.16 -4.31
C VAL A 179 -19.28 -4.91 -5.04
N THR A 180 -18.41 -3.96 -5.35
CA THR A 180 -18.79 -2.67 -5.95
C THR A 180 -18.57 -2.59 -7.45
N ASP A 181 -17.99 -3.64 -8.06
CA ASP A 181 -17.53 -3.66 -9.45
C ASP A 181 -16.62 -2.45 -9.81
N GLU A 182 -16.01 -1.86 -8.80
CA GLU A 182 -15.08 -0.77 -8.98
C GLU A 182 -13.65 -1.32 -9.02
N SER A 183 -12.88 -0.85 -9.97
CA SER A 183 -11.51 -1.31 -10.18
C SER A 183 -10.55 -0.18 -10.49
N TRP A 184 -9.32 -0.32 -10.03
CA TRP A 184 -8.27 0.66 -10.23
C TRP A 184 -6.92 0.00 -10.40
N TYR A 185 -6.01 0.67 -11.09
CA TYR A 185 -4.61 0.31 -11.14
C TYR A 185 -3.86 1.09 -10.05
N TYR A 186 -3.10 0.42 -9.21
CA TYR A 186 -2.27 1.04 -8.19
C TYR A 186 -0.89 1.29 -8.74
N TYR A 187 -0.43 2.54 -8.66
CA TYR A 187 0.82 3.01 -9.22
C TYR A 187 1.77 3.52 -8.16
N ARG A 188 3.05 3.33 -8.40
CA ARG A 188 4.15 4.00 -7.73
C ARG A 188 4.77 4.99 -8.70
N VAL A 189 4.91 6.25 -8.29
CA VAL A 189 5.52 7.33 -9.07
C VAL A 189 6.83 7.73 -8.42
N GLU A 190 7.95 7.52 -9.10
CA GLU A 190 9.29 7.83 -8.63
C GLU A 190 9.82 9.09 -9.35
N PHE A 191 10.73 9.82 -8.68
CA PHE A 191 11.21 11.12 -9.15
C PHE A 191 12.75 11.19 -9.23
N PRO A 192 13.30 12.00 -10.16
CA PRO A 192 14.75 12.12 -10.35
C PRO A 192 15.45 12.83 -9.19
N ASP A 193 14.76 13.69 -8.43
CA ASP A 193 15.28 14.46 -7.31
C ASP A 193 15.48 13.64 -6.02
N GLY A 194 15.11 12.37 -6.04
CA GLY A 194 15.31 11.46 -4.92
C GLY A 194 14.31 11.57 -3.79
N ARG A 195 13.26 12.41 -3.91
CA ARG A 195 12.15 12.44 -2.96
C ARG A 195 11.49 11.06 -2.83
N PRO A 196 10.77 10.78 -1.73
CA PRO A 196 10.03 9.53 -1.56
C PRO A 196 9.05 9.29 -2.71
N PRO A 197 8.88 8.05 -3.17
CA PRO A 197 7.89 7.71 -4.19
C PRO A 197 6.48 7.98 -3.68
N ILE A 198 5.61 8.43 -4.57
CA ILE A 198 4.19 8.62 -4.27
C ILE A 198 3.44 7.43 -4.85
N LYS A 199 2.55 6.84 -4.04
CA LYS A 199 1.67 5.77 -4.48
C LYS A 199 0.24 6.28 -4.57
N ASN A 200 -0.48 5.95 -5.64
CA ASN A 200 -1.87 6.35 -5.85
C ASN A 200 -2.55 5.47 -6.91
N THR A 201 -3.84 5.62 -7.05
CA THR A 201 -4.67 4.85 -7.99
C THR A 201 -4.94 5.61 -9.29
N PHE A 202 -5.09 4.86 -10.37
CA PHE A 202 -5.61 5.31 -11.66
C PHE A 202 -6.83 4.48 -12.04
N SER A 203 -7.91 5.12 -12.44
CA SER A 203 -9.04 4.43 -13.06
C SER A 203 -8.76 4.08 -14.51
N GLY A 204 -9.49 3.12 -15.09
CA GLY A 204 -9.38 2.81 -16.52
C GLY A 204 -9.58 4.03 -17.41
N GLY A 205 -10.54 4.90 -17.10
CA GLY A 205 -10.74 6.16 -17.83
C GLY A 205 -9.55 7.11 -17.77
N GLN A 206 -8.81 7.14 -16.67
CA GLN A 206 -7.60 7.96 -16.53
C GLN A 206 -6.39 7.38 -17.28
N LEU A 207 -6.44 6.12 -17.67
CA LEU A 207 -5.43 5.45 -18.49
C LEU A 207 -5.81 5.46 -19.99
N ALA A 208 -7.06 5.79 -20.34
CA ALA A 208 -7.59 5.68 -21.69
C ALA A 208 -7.00 6.67 -22.71
N SER A 209 -6.36 7.75 -22.26
CA SER A 209 -5.72 8.71 -23.16
C SER A 209 -4.57 9.45 -22.50
N ALA A 210 -3.61 9.93 -23.31
CA ALA A 210 -2.47 10.71 -22.82
C ALA A 210 -2.91 11.99 -22.06
N SER A 211 -4.03 12.60 -22.43
CA SER A 211 -4.53 13.81 -21.76
C SER A 211 -5.09 13.52 -20.36
N GLU A 212 -5.87 12.45 -20.21
CA GLU A 212 -6.44 12.03 -18.91
C GLU A 212 -5.34 11.50 -18.00
N TYR A 213 -4.37 10.75 -18.54
CA TYR A 213 -3.19 10.30 -17.82
C TYR A 213 -2.36 11.47 -17.28
N LYS A 214 -2.12 12.48 -18.11
CA LYS A 214 -1.43 13.72 -17.71
C LYS A 214 -2.17 14.47 -16.61
N LYS A 215 -3.50 14.63 -16.74
CA LYS A 215 -4.33 15.28 -15.70
C LYS A 215 -4.22 14.56 -14.37
N ARG A 216 -4.27 13.21 -14.41
CA ARG A 216 -4.17 12.40 -13.21
C ARG A 216 -2.80 12.52 -12.56
N LEU A 217 -1.71 12.43 -13.34
CA LEU A 217 -0.34 12.59 -12.83
C LEU A 217 -0.14 13.95 -12.14
N LEU A 218 -0.60 15.03 -12.77
CA LEU A 218 -0.55 16.37 -12.19
C LEU A 218 -1.33 16.48 -10.88
N GLY A 219 -2.44 15.75 -10.76
CA GLY A 219 -3.28 15.75 -9.55
C GLY A 219 -2.71 14.95 -8.38
N ILE A 220 -1.83 13.97 -8.63
CA ILE A 220 -1.28 13.12 -7.56
C ILE A 220 0.14 13.50 -7.14
N ALA A 221 0.89 14.17 -8.00
CA ALA A 221 2.29 14.47 -7.74
C ALA A 221 2.74 15.79 -8.34
N PRO A 222 3.19 16.78 -7.53
CA PRO A 222 3.75 18.02 -8.06
C PRO A 222 4.92 17.75 -9.00
N GLY A 223 4.89 18.35 -10.19
CA GLY A 223 5.95 18.21 -11.20
C GLY A 223 5.93 16.90 -12.00
N ALA A 224 4.96 16.01 -11.79
CA ALA A 224 4.76 14.83 -12.61
C ALA A 224 4.00 15.20 -13.90
N VAL A 225 4.71 15.27 -15.02
CA VAL A 225 4.14 15.71 -16.31
C VAL A 225 4.40 14.66 -17.38
N TRP A 226 3.31 14.15 -17.96
CA TRP A 226 3.33 13.35 -19.19
C TRP A 226 3.34 14.27 -20.40
N THR A 227 4.26 14.05 -21.34
CA THR A 227 4.38 14.79 -22.61
C THR A 227 4.40 13.89 -23.84
N GLY A 228 4.25 12.58 -23.62
CA GLY A 228 4.17 11.57 -24.69
C GLY A 228 2.83 11.59 -25.43
N THR A 229 2.77 10.89 -26.55
CA THR A 229 1.55 10.65 -27.33
C THR A 229 0.70 9.54 -26.70
N SER A 230 -0.53 9.36 -27.19
CA SER A 230 -1.38 8.22 -26.79
C SER A 230 -0.77 6.88 -27.19
N GLN A 231 -0.19 6.77 -28.38
CA GLN A 231 0.50 5.56 -28.83
C GLN A 231 1.68 5.18 -27.92
N GLN A 232 2.43 6.17 -27.43
CA GLN A 232 3.52 5.95 -26.47
C GLN A 232 2.99 5.51 -25.10
N LEU A 233 1.83 6.04 -24.68
CA LEU A 233 1.14 5.58 -23.49
C LEU A 233 0.65 4.15 -23.65
N ASP A 234 0.02 3.81 -24.77
CA ASP A 234 -0.48 2.46 -25.04
C ASP A 234 0.66 1.42 -24.99
N SER A 235 1.83 1.75 -25.58
CA SER A 235 3.01 0.89 -25.50
C SER A 235 3.48 0.69 -24.07
N LEU A 236 3.53 1.76 -23.26
CA LEU A 236 3.88 1.68 -21.84
C LEU A 236 2.89 0.81 -21.06
N LEU A 237 1.59 0.99 -21.31
CA LEU A 237 0.54 0.26 -20.63
C LEU A 237 0.54 -1.23 -20.99
N GLN A 238 0.74 -1.58 -22.26
CA GLN A 238 0.84 -2.98 -22.72
C GLN A 238 1.93 -3.73 -21.95
N ASP A 239 3.09 -3.12 -21.76
CA ASP A 239 4.19 -3.73 -21.04
C ASP A 239 3.94 -3.80 -19.53
N GLN A 240 3.32 -2.77 -18.92
CA GLN A 240 3.16 -2.69 -17.49
C GLN A 240 1.93 -3.43 -16.95
N ILE A 241 0.83 -3.47 -17.71
CA ILE A 241 -0.45 -4.02 -17.22
C ILE A 241 -0.88 -5.33 -17.89
N GLY A 242 -0.22 -5.77 -18.96
CA GLY A 242 -0.59 -6.97 -19.71
C GLY A 242 -0.67 -8.25 -18.85
N ASN A 243 0.21 -8.42 -17.88
CA ASN A 243 0.25 -9.54 -16.93
C ASN A 243 0.28 -9.05 -15.48
N ILE A 244 -0.42 -7.96 -15.19
CA ILE A 244 -0.40 -7.38 -13.86
C ILE A 244 -1.12 -8.26 -12.84
N LYS A 245 -0.55 -8.40 -11.64
CA LYS A 245 -1.20 -9.12 -10.54
C LYS A 245 -2.46 -8.41 -10.09
N THR A 246 -3.44 -9.19 -9.63
CA THR A 246 -4.68 -8.66 -9.04
C THR A 246 -4.61 -8.75 -7.52
N VAL A 247 -4.95 -7.67 -6.84
CA VAL A 247 -5.09 -7.59 -5.39
C VAL A 247 -6.56 -7.33 -5.06
N GLU A 248 -7.16 -8.23 -4.29
CA GLU A 248 -8.53 -8.04 -3.81
C GLU A 248 -8.60 -6.92 -2.79
N THR A 249 -9.69 -6.16 -2.81
CA THR A 249 -9.86 -5.03 -1.89
C THR A 249 -11.11 -5.16 -1.05
N ILE A 250 -10.99 -4.73 0.22
CA ILE A 250 -12.12 -4.56 1.15
C ILE A 250 -12.21 -3.09 1.56
N ASP A 251 -13.41 -2.62 1.87
CA ASP A 251 -13.69 -1.23 2.26
C ASP A 251 -13.87 -1.03 3.78
N PHE A 252 -13.44 -2.02 4.57
CA PHE A 252 -13.57 -2.04 6.03
C PHE A 252 -12.28 -2.50 6.71
N ILE A 253 -12.24 -2.35 8.03
CA ILE A 253 -11.23 -2.89 8.95
C ILE A 253 -11.87 -3.99 9.81
N GLY A 254 -11.12 -5.01 10.18
CA GLY A 254 -11.55 -6.14 10.99
C GLY A 254 -11.63 -7.44 10.20
N TYR A 255 -12.60 -8.28 10.50
CA TYR A 255 -12.69 -9.63 9.94
C TYR A 255 -13.29 -9.66 8.54
N SER A 256 -12.55 -10.24 7.59
CA SER A 256 -13.06 -10.62 6.28
C SER A 256 -13.36 -12.11 6.26
N LYS A 257 -14.64 -12.46 6.20
CA LYS A 257 -15.11 -13.84 6.14
C LYS A 257 -14.62 -14.54 4.88
N GLU A 258 -14.64 -13.87 3.76
CA GLU A 258 -14.25 -14.36 2.44
C GLU A 258 -12.75 -14.75 2.43
N HIS A 259 -11.94 -14.02 3.19
CA HIS A 259 -10.50 -14.24 3.26
C HIS A 259 -10.07 -15.04 4.51
N GLY A 260 -10.98 -15.27 5.47
CA GLY A 260 -10.64 -15.89 6.75
C GLY A 260 -9.53 -15.13 7.50
N ALA A 261 -9.53 -13.81 7.43
CA ALA A 261 -8.47 -12.96 7.95
C ALA A 261 -9.03 -11.74 8.69
N TYR A 262 -8.34 -11.33 9.75
CA TYR A 262 -8.52 -10.02 10.39
C TYR A 262 -7.52 -9.04 9.79
N VAL A 263 -7.98 -7.85 9.41
CA VAL A 263 -7.17 -6.76 8.85
C VAL A 263 -7.23 -5.55 9.76
N PHE A 264 -6.07 -5.09 10.24
CA PHE A 264 -5.94 -4.03 11.25
C PHE A 264 -5.11 -2.83 10.78
N GLY A 265 -5.19 -2.50 9.51
CA GLY A 265 -4.46 -1.35 8.97
C GLY A 265 -3.05 -1.72 8.51
N ASP A 266 -2.08 -1.84 9.40
CA ASP A 266 -0.67 -2.14 9.10
C ASP A 266 -0.32 -3.65 9.18
N LEU A 267 -1.19 -4.45 9.77
CA LEU A 267 -1.04 -5.90 9.83
C LEU A 267 -2.37 -6.63 9.60
N ALA A 268 -2.27 -7.88 9.17
CA ALA A 268 -3.38 -8.82 9.12
C ALA A 268 -3.06 -10.07 9.93
N VAL A 269 -4.11 -10.79 10.37
CA VAL A 269 -3.98 -12.10 11.01
C VAL A 269 -4.79 -13.11 10.22
N ALA A 270 -4.11 -14.11 9.66
CA ALA A 270 -4.73 -15.19 8.89
C ALA A 270 -4.15 -16.53 9.29
N GLY A 271 -5.01 -17.54 9.54
CA GLY A 271 -4.57 -18.87 9.95
C GLY A 271 -3.66 -18.86 11.20
N GLY A 272 -3.90 -17.96 12.15
CA GLY A 272 -3.11 -17.79 13.37
C GLY A 272 -1.73 -17.13 13.16
N LYS A 273 -1.42 -16.65 11.96
CA LYS A 273 -0.15 -15.98 11.64
C LYS A 273 -0.38 -14.47 11.46
N VAL A 274 0.56 -13.70 11.97
CA VAL A 274 0.63 -12.25 11.73
C VAL A 274 1.30 -12.00 10.39
N VAL A 275 0.66 -11.23 9.53
CA VAL A 275 1.14 -10.85 8.21
C VAL A 275 1.25 -9.33 8.17
N PRO A 276 2.46 -8.75 8.13
CA PRO A 276 2.63 -7.31 7.99
C PRO A 276 2.24 -6.86 6.57
N ILE A 277 1.87 -5.58 6.46
CA ILE A 277 1.69 -4.97 5.14
C ILE A 277 3.04 -4.92 4.41
N ASN A 278 3.05 -5.26 3.13
CA ASN A 278 4.29 -5.25 2.35
C ASN A 278 4.61 -3.85 1.79
N SER A 279 5.75 -3.73 1.12
CA SER A 279 6.22 -2.46 0.52
C SER A 279 5.32 -1.92 -0.60
N GLU A 280 4.37 -2.71 -1.09
CA GLU A 280 3.38 -2.32 -2.10
C GLU A 280 1.98 -2.07 -1.52
N ASP A 281 1.85 -2.01 -0.18
CA ASP A 281 0.64 -1.67 0.58
C ASP A 281 -0.50 -2.69 0.44
N PHE A 282 -0.17 -3.98 0.47
CA PHE A 282 -1.14 -5.08 0.58
C PHE A 282 -0.60 -6.23 1.45
N PHE A 283 -1.48 -7.14 1.85
CA PHE A 283 -1.15 -8.33 2.64
C PHE A 283 -1.07 -9.57 1.75
N GLU A 284 0.00 -10.34 1.92
CA GLU A 284 0.20 -11.64 1.25
C GLU A 284 -0.29 -12.77 2.18
N LEU A 285 -1.58 -13.10 2.08
CA LEU A 285 -2.21 -14.11 2.94
C LEU A 285 -1.92 -15.56 2.52
N GLY A 286 -1.26 -15.76 1.40
CA GLY A 286 -0.88 -17.06 0.84
C GLY A 286 -0.71 -17.01 -0.69
N PRO A 287 -0.39 -18.13 -1.33
CA PRO A 287 -0.25 -18.19 -2.79
C PRO A 287 -1.52 -17.69 -3.48
N ARG A 288 -1.40 -16.66 -4.32
CA ARG A 288 -2.48 -16.01 -5.06
C ARG A 288 -3.60 -15.40 -4.18
N ARG A 289 -3.32 -15.14 -2.90
CA ARG A 289 -4.27 -14.52 -1.96
C ARG A 289 -3.67 -13.21 -1.46
N GLN A 290 -3.96 -12.14 -2.18
CA GLN A 290 -3.49 -10.79 -1.88
C GLN A 290 -4.68 -9.92 -1.51
N LEU A 291 -4.60 -9.26 -0.37
CA LEU A 291 -5.68 -8.46 0.20
C LEU A 291 -5.19 -7.07 0.57
N LYS A 292 -5.99 -6.06 0.26
CA LYS A 292 -5.78 -4.67 0.69
C LYS A 292 -7.05 -4.10 1.29
N THR A 293 -6.94 -3.36 2.39
CA THR A 293 -8.04 -2.51 2.84
C THR A 293 -7.94 -1.12 2.20
N LEU A 294 -9.09 -0.62 1.73
CA LEU A 294 -9.23 0.76 1.24
C LEU A 294 -9.62 1.72 2.37
N SER A 295 -9.97 1.20 3.56
CA SER A 295 -10.30 2.01 4.72
C SER A 295 -9.06 2.73 5.26
N GLN A 296 -9.10 4.07 5.25
CA GLN A 296 -8.05 4.92 5.80
C GLN A 296 -8.49 5.66 7.07
N SER A 297 -9.80 5.73 7.30
CA SER A 297 -10.38 6.50 8.42
C SER A 297 -10.35 5.76 9.75
N VAL A 298 -10.21 4.43 9.73
CA VAL A 298 -10.08 3.59 10.92
C VAL A 298 -8.70 2.96 10.91
N ALA A 299 -7.76 3.52 11.67
CA ALA A 299 -6.44 2.94 11.86
C ALA A 299 -6.37 2.23 13.21
N LEU A 300 -6.04 0.94 13.19
CA LEU A 300 -5.80 0.13 14.38
C LEU A 300 -4.34 -0.29 14.39
N HIS A 301 -3.61 0.10 15.45
CA HIS A 301 -2.20 -0.24 15.63
C HIS A 301 -2.06 -1.31 16.69
N ILE A 302 -1.88 -2.55 16.26
CA ILE A 302 -1.76 -3.70 17.13
C ILE A 302 -0.29 -4.07 17.31
N ASN A 303 0.17 -4.19 18.55
CA ASN A 303 1.50 -4.71 18.85
C ASN A 303 1.50 -6.24 18.69
N PRO A 304 2.23 -6.80 17.69
CA PRO A 304 2.29 -8.23 17.48
C PRO A 304 3.24 -8.96 18.44
N ASP A 305 4.04 -8.23 19.23
CA ASP A 305 4.99 -8.85 20.18
C ASP A 305 4.25 -9.42 21.38
N ARG A 306 4.12 -10.74 21.40
CA ARG A 306 3.48 -11.47 22.51
C ARG A 306 4.21 -11.32 23.84
N LYS A 307 5.50 -10.97 23.86
CA LYS A 307 6.26 -10.76 25.10
C LYS A 307 5.90 -9.45 25.79
N ALA A 308 5.39 -8.48 25.02
CA ALA A 308 4.91 -7.21 25.56
C ALA A 308 3.47 -7.29 26.12
N PHE A 309 2.80 -8.46 26.00
CA PHE A 309 1.45 -8.64 26.51
C PHE A 309 1.46 -8.83 28.03
N SER A 310 0.65 -8.04 28.74
CA SER A 310 0.41 -8.17 30.18
C SER A 310 -1.09 -8.25 30.45
N THR A 311 -1.46 -8.93 31.52
CA THR A 311 -2.85 -9.01 32.02
C THR A 311 -3.09 -8.17 33.26
N GLU A 312 -2.09 -7.42 33.75
CA GLU A 312 -2.18 -6.61 34.98
C GLU A 312 -3.31 -5.58 34.94
N TRP A 313 -3.58 -5.02 33.77
CA TRP A 313 -4.69 -4.09 33.51
C TRP A 313 -6.07 -4.67 33.86
N THR A 314 -6.24 -6.00 33.86
CA THR A 314 -7.53 -6.63 34.22
C THR A 314 -7.92 -6.36 35.66
N GLN A 315 -6.96 -6.35 36.59
CA GLN A 315 -7.18 -6.00 38.01
C GLN A 315 -7.52 -4.51 38.16
N GLN A 316 -6.87 -3.66 37.37
CA GLN A 316 -7.14 -2.22 37.35
C GLN A 316 -8.54 -1.95 36.82
N LEU A 317 -8.94 -2.62 35.74
CA LEU A 317 -10.29 -2.52 35.17
C LEU A 317 -11.38 -2.94 36.18
N LEU A 318 -11.18 -4.09 36.85
CA LEU A 318 -12.10 -4.57 37.88
C LEU A 318 -12.18 -3.61 39.05
N GLY A 319 -11.03 -3.08 39.52
CA GLY A 319 -10.98 -2.13 40.63
C GLY A 319 -11.61 -0.78 40.27
N ALA A 320 -11.43 -0.28 39.06
CA ALA A 320 -11.96 1.01 38.61
C ALA A 320 -13.48 0.97 38.29
N PHE A 321 -13.94 -0.07 37.58
CA PHE A 321 -15.29 -0.12 37.00
C PHE A 321 -16.15 -1.27 37.55
N GLY A 322 -15.62 -2.13 38.41
CA GLY A 322 -16.33 -3.27 39.00
C GLY A 322 -16.82 -4.27 37.93
N SER A 323 -17.87 -5.01 38.25
CA SER A 323 -18.46 -6.01 37.34
C SER A 323 -18.96 -5.41 36.05
N ARG A 324 -19.41 -4.16 36.03
CA ARG A 324 -19.88 -3.46 34.85
C ARG A 324 -18.75 -3.28 33.81
N GLY A 325 -17.53 -2.93 34.25
CA GLY A 325 -16.36 -2.87 33.40
C GLY A 325 -16.00 -4.23 32.78
N VAL A 326 -16.12 -5.31 33.57
CA VAL A 326 -15.86 -6.68 33.09
C VAL A 326 -16.91 -7.12 32.05
N VAL A 327 -18.20 -6.81 32.25
CA VAL A 327 -19.25 -7.10 31.25
C VAL A 327 -19.03 -6.29 29.95
N ALA A 328 -18.63 -5.02 30.07
CA ALA A 328 -18.29 -4.21 28.89
C ALA A 328 -17.09 -4.80 28.14
N LEU A 329 -16.05 -5.26 28.84
CA LEU A 329 -14.91 -5.95 28.25
C LEU A 329 -15.35 -7.26 27.54
N ALA A 330 -16.17 -8.08 28.19
CA ALA A 330 -16.68 -9.33 27.62
C ALA A 330 -17.47 -9.07 26.33
N TYR A 331 -18.30 -8.01 26.32
CA TYR A 331 -19.01 -7.59 25.11
C TYR A 331 -18.04 -7.14 24.01
N TRP A 332 -17.00 -6.38 24.37
CA TRP A 332 -15.97 -5.92 23.43
C TRP A 332 -15.22 -7.10 22.80
N MET A 333 -14.85 -8.08 23.60
CA MET A 333 -14.24 -9.32 23.12
C MET A 333 -15.20 -10.13 22.24
N GLY A 334 -16.49 -10.23 22.62
CA GLY A 334 -17.52 -10.84 21.80
C GLY A 334 -17.72 -10.12 20.45
N SER A 335 -17.52 -8.81 20.42
CA SER A 335 -17.58 -8.02 19.19
C SER A 335 -16.55 -8.44 18.16
N LEU A 336 -15.39 -8.95 18.58
CA LEU A 336 -14.36 -9.49 17.68
C LEU A 336 -14.82 -10.78 16.96
N LEU A 337 -15.94 -11.37 17.39
CA LEU A 337 -16.53 -12.59 16.87
C LEU A 337 -18.02 -12.38 16.48
N ALA A 338 -18.43 -11.14 16.24
CA ALA A 338 -19.84 -10.78 16.06
C ALA A 338 -20.50 -11.51 14.87
N GLU A 339 -19.79 -11.69 13.74
CA GLU A 339 -20.32 -12.45 12.60
C GLU A 339 -20.44 -13.94 12.90
N GLN A 340 -19.48 -14.53 13.60
CA GLN A 340 -19.49 -15.93 14.01
C GLN A 340 -20.62 -16.18 15.02
N ILE A 341 -20.78 -15.31 16.01
CA ILE A 341 -21.87 -15.40 17.00
C ILE A 341 -23.22 -15.27 16.30
N ARG A 342 -23.40 -14.35 15.35
CA ARG A 342 -24.64 -14.25 14.58
C ARG A 342 -24.92 -15.47 13.74
N ALA A 343 -23.88 -16.10 13.19
CA ALA A 343 -24.05 -17.32 12.41
C ALA A 343 -24.64 -18.47 13.26
N GLU A 344 -24.26 -18.56 14.54
CA GLU A 344 -24.74 -19.60 15.47
C GLU A 344 -26.04 -19.20 16.15
N MET A 345 -26.14 -17.95 16.63
CA MET A 345 -27.24 -17.50 17.49
C MET A 345 -28.35 -16.73 16.74
N GLY A 346 -28.14 -16.44 15.44
CA GLY A 346 -29.04 -15.62 14.63
C GLY A 346 -28.99 -14.11 14.92
N SER A 347 -28.27 -13.68 15.97
CA SER A 347 -28.26 -12.28 16.41
C SER A 347 -27.04 -11.95 17.26
N PHE A 348 -26.79 -10.63 17.46
CA PHE A 348 -25.84 -10.11 18.43
C PHE A 348 -26.45 -8.91 19.15
N PRO A 349 -26.52 -8.87 20.50
CA PRO A 349 -27.18 -7.80 21.23
C PRO A 349 -26.45 -6.47 21.10
N PHE A 350 -27.15 -5.37 21.37
CA PHE A 350 -26.55 -4.05 21.54
C PHE A 350 -26.10 -3.88 22.98
N LEU A 351 -25.03 -3.13 23.20
CA LEU A 351 -24.60 -2.74 24.55
C LEU A 351 -24.95 -1.26 24.76
N GLU A 352 -25.63 -0.95 25.85
CA GLU A 352 -25.82 0.42 26.30
C GLU A 352 -25.03 0.66 27.59
N ILE A 353 -24.15 1.68 27.52
CA ILE A 353 -23.36 2.20 28.66
C ILE A 353 -24.00 3.54 29.04
N VAL A 354 -24.88 3.52 30.01
CA VAL A 354 -25.70 4.67 30.41
C VAL A 354 -25.40 5.06 31.84
N GLY A 355 -25.63 6.32 32.19
CA GLY A 355 -25.55 6.80 33.56
C GLY A 355 -25.01 8.22 33.70
N GLU A 356 -24.73 8.63 34.94
CA GLU A 356 -24.41 10.00 35.29
C GLU A 356 -23.20 10.55 34.54
N ALA A 357 -23.23 11.86 34.26
CA ALA A 357 -22.04 12.56 33.75
C ALA A 357 -20.88 12.45 34.75
N GLY A 358 -19.68 12.14 34.24
CA GLY A 358 -18.49 11.92 35.12
C GLY A 358 -18.44 10.56 35.80
N ALA A 359 -19.31 9.58 35.42
CA ALA A 359 -19.26 8.21 35.96
C ALA A 359 -18.16 7.33 35.28
N GLY A 360 -17.31 7.88 34.42
CA GLY A 360 -16.16 7.20 33.78
C GLY A 360 -16.49 6.42 32.52
N LYS A 361 -17.65 6.67 31.90
CA LYS A 361 -18.08 5.96 30.67
C LYS A 361 -17.10 6.15 29.51
N SER A 362 -16.72 7.39 29.22
CA SER A 362 -15.77 7.72 28.14
C SER A 362 -14.41 7.09 28.37
N THR A 363 -13.85 7.20 29.59
CA THR A 363 -12.58 6.57 29.97
C THR A 363 -12.60 5.05 29.75
N LEU A 364 -13.70 4.38 30.13
CA LEU A 364 -13.86 2.94 29.88
C LEU A 364 -13.86 2.63 28.38
N ILE A 365 -14.62 3.37 27.57
CA ILE A 365 -14.73 3.14 26.13
C ILE A 365 -13.38 3.40 25.43
N GLU A 366 -12.68 4.47 25.79
CA GLU A 366 -11.35 4.78 25.24
C GLU A 366 -10.34 3.69 25.60
N PHE A 367 -10.36 3.18 26.83
CA PHE A 367 -9.53 2.06 27.24
C PHE A 367 -9.84 0.79 26.41
N LEU A 368 -11.11 0.44 26.22
CA LEU A 368 -11.52 -0.72 25.44
C LEU A 368 -11.09 -0.58 23.96
N TRP A 369 -11.10 0.63 23.42
CA TRP A 369 -10.57 0.89 22.08
C TRP A 369 -9.04 0.73 22.02
N LYS A 370 -8.30 1.14 23.05
CA LYS A 370 -6.85 0.95 23.12
C LYS A 370 -6.48 -0.54 23.07
N LEU A 371 -7.28 -1.42 23.69
CA LEU A 371 -7.09 -2.88 23.56
C LEU A 371 -7.23 -3.39 22.12
N CYS A 372 -7.98 -2.68 21.27
CA CYS A 372 -8.08 -2.96 19.84
C CYS A 372 -7.08 -2.16 19.00
N GLY A 373 -6.16 -1.43 19.61
CA GLY A 373 -5.14 -0.64 18.92
C GLY A 373 -5.63 0.71 18.40
N ARG A 374 -6.79 1.22 18.86
CA ARG A 374 -7.32 2.54 18.50
C ARG A 374 -7.14 3.50 19.69
N ARG A 375 -6.47 4.62 19.44
CA ARG A 375 -6.25 5.68 20.46
C ARG A 375 -7.13 6.88 20.15
N ASP A 376 -7.39 7.68 21.18
CA ASP A 376 -8.06 8.98 21.09
C ASP A 376 -9.41 8.94 20.34
N TYR A 377 -10.20 7.89 20.63
CA TYR A 377 -11.49 7.69 20.02
C TYR A 377 -12.50 7.14 21.03
N GLU A 378 -13.62 7.80 21.14
CA GLU A 378 -14.76 7.38 21.95
C GLU A 378 -15.88 6.80 21.08
N GLY A 379 -16.30 7.52 20.05
CA GLY A 379 -17.40 7.15 19.19
C GLY A 379 -17.80 8.32 18.26
N PHE A 380 -18.97 8.23 17.62
CA PHE A 380 -19.52 9.33 16.84
C PHE A 380 -20.99 9.60 17.20
N ASP A 381 -21.42 10.86 17.06
CA ASP A 381 -22.78 11.27 17.29
C ASP A 381 -23.62 11.05 16.01
N PRO A 382 -24.58 10.10 16.00
CA PRO A 382 -25.36 9.82 14.81
C PRO A 382 -26.33 10.96 14.46
N SER A 383 -26.70 11.83 15.40
CA SER A 383 -27.59 12.95 15.18
C SER A 383 -26.90 14.09 14.40
N LYS A 384 -25.59 14.24 14.55
CA LYS A 384 -24.75 15.23 13.84
C LYS A 384 -24.24 14.71 12.48
N ALA A 385 -24.39 13.42 12.18
CA ALA A 385 -23.95 12.84 10.93
C ALA A 385 -25.06 12.84 9.88
N THR A 386 -24.71 13.16 8.63
CA THR A 386 -25.63 12.96 7.50
C THR A 386 -25.95 11.49 7.29
N MET A 387 -27.09 11.18 6.69
CA MET A 387 -27.46 9.78 6.40
C MET A 387 -26.37 8.98 5.63
N PRO A 388 -25.73 9.51 4.57
CA PRO A 388 -24.64 8.81 3.90
C PRO A 388 -23.41 8.60 4.80
N ALA A 389 -23.09 9.57 5.65
CA ALA A 389 -21.97 9.45 6.59
C ALA A 389 -22.23 8.38 7.65
N ARG A 390 -23.43 8.31 8.23
CA ARG A 390 -23.85 7.24 9.15
C ARG A 390 -23.70 5.87 8.50
N SER A 391 -24.25 5.70 7.32
CA SER A 391 -24.18 4.44 6.58
C SER A 391 -22.75 3.98 6.33
N ARG A 392 -21.83 4.94 6.05
CA ARG A 392 -20.39 4.65 5.91
C ARG A 392 -19.78 4.24 7.24
N ASN A 393 -20.06 4.96 8.33
CA ASN A 393 -19.53 4.64 9.66
C ASN A 393 -19.92 3.23 10.12
N PHE A 394 -21.14 2.79 9.83
CA PHE A 394 -21.58 1.42 10.14
C PHE A 394 -20.89 0.35 9.27
N ALA A 395 -20.51 0.69 8.05
CA ALA A 395 -19.87 -0.23 7.10
C ALA A 395 -18.34 -0.30 7.23
N GLN A 396 -17.70 0.63 7.96
CA GLN A 396 -16.24 0.75 8.05
C GLN A 396 -15.56 -0.35 8.86
N VAL A 397 -16.30 -1.11 9.65
CA VAL A 397 -15.75 -2.13 10.55
C VAL A 397 -16.49 -3.46 10.42
N SER A 398 -15.74 -4.52 10.63
CA SER A 398 -16.25 -5.90 10.71
C SER A 398 -15.67 -6.56 11.95
N ASN A 399 -16.52 -7.24 12.74
CA ASN A 399 -16.12 -7.83 14.03
C ASN A 399 -15.43 -6.82 14.96
N LEU A 400 -15.95 -5.60 14.98
CA LEU A 400 -15.50 -4.51 15.86
C LEU A 400 -16.74 -3.72 16.29
N PRO A 401 -16.71 -3.05 17.42
CA PRO A 401 -17.81 -2.21 17.85
C PRO A 401 -17.94 -0.93 17.01
N VAL A 402 -19.16 -0.48 16.85
CA VAL A 402 -19.52 0.86 16.40
C VAL A 402 -20.11 1.58 17.60
N VAL A 403 -19.41 2.58 18.11
CA VAL A 403 -19.84 3.32 19.30
C VAL A 403 -20.60 4.58 18.91
N LEU A 404 -21.83 4.66 19.37
CA LEU A 404 -22.73 5.80 19.20
C LEU A 404 -22.74 6.62 20.47
N ILE A 405 -22.34 7.88 20.39
CA ILE A 405 -22.38 8.83 21.52
C ILE A 405 -23.47 9.87 21.26
N GLU A 406 -24.27 10.13 22.27
CA GLU A 406 -25.23 11.23 22.22
C GLU A 406 -24.67 12.46 22.95
N SER A 407 -24.73 13.62 22.27
CA SER A 407 -24.36 14.89 22.91
C SER A 407 -25.40 15.28 23.97
N ASP A 408 -24.92 15.85 25.10
CA ASP A 408 -25.78 16.42 26.13
C ASP A 408 -26.73 17.47 25.52
N ARG A 409 -28.02 17.30 25.76
CA ARG A 409 -29.08 18.13 25.20
C ARG A 409 -29.50 19.30 26.08
N GLU A 410 -28.61 19.80 26.90
CA GLU A 410 -28.86 21.03 27.62
C GLU A 410 -28.39 22.25 26.82
N GLN A 411 -29.15 22.61 25.77
CA GLN A 411 -29.13 23.98 25.24
C GLN A 411 -30.56 24.44 25.08
N GLU A 412 -30.99 25.29 26.01
CA GLU A 412 -32.16 26.14 25.90
C GLU A 412 -32.07 26.93 24.60
N GLY A 413 -33.12 26.85 23.77
CA GLY A 413 -33.43 27.90 22.80
C GLY A 413 -32.93 27.78 21.36
N GLY A 414 -32.65 26.60 20.83
CA GLY A 414 -32.32 26.41 19.40
C GLY A 414 -33.26 25.45 18.68
N ALA A 415 -33.41 25.57 17.35
CA ALA A 415 -34.25 24.74 16.52
C ALA A 415 -34.10 23.24 16.87
N LYS A 416 -35.20 22.52 17.05
CA LYS A 416 -35.25 21.09 17.41
C LYS A 416 -34.28 20.29 16.53
N GLN A 417 -33.10 19.97 17.06
CA GLN A 417 -32.18 19.06 16.40
C GLN A 417 -32.87 17.71 16.25
N LYS A 418 -32.90 17.17 15.04
CA LYS A 418 -33.61 15.94 14.72
C LYS A 418 -32.97 14.79 15.52
N GLN A 419 -33.76 14.21 16.44
CA GLN A 419 -33.36 13.07 17.25
C GLN A 419 -32.98 11.90 16.34
N PHE A 420 -31.95 11.13 16.72
CA PHE A 420 -31.62 9.91 16.00
C PHE A 420 -32.76 8.88 16.20
N ASP A 421 -33.23 8.30 15.10
CA ASP A 421 -34.24 7.26 15.14
C ASP A 421 -33.56 5.90 15.41
N TRP A 422 -33.67 5.44 16.64
CA TRP A 422 -33.12 4.15 17.07
C TRP A 422 -33.69 2.95 16.31
N ASP A 423 -34.89 3.07 15.74
CA ASP A 423 -35.49 2.04 14.93
C ASP A 423 -34.71 1.71 13.64
N GLU A 424 -33.85 2.65 13.19
CA GLU A 424 -32.91 2.38 12.10
C GLU A 424 -31.97 1.20 12.39
N LEU A 425 -31.71 0.88 13.67
CA LEU A 425 -30.79 -0.19 14.08
C LEU A 425 -31.43 -1.59 14.12
N LYS A 426 -32.73 -1.70 13.90
CA LYS A 426 -33.44 -2.99 14.03
C LYS A 426 -32.82 -4.14 13.23
N THR A 427 -32.36 -3.84 12.01
CA THR A 427 -31.78 -4.84 11.10
C THR A 427 -30.36 -5.22 11.48
N ALA A 428 -29.61 -4.33 12.16
CA ALA A 428 -28.23 -4.55 12.60
C ALA A 428 -28.10 -5.68 13.62
N PHE A 429 -29.13 -5.91 14.44
CA PHE A 429 -29.19 -6.99 15.42
C PHE A 429 -28.93 -8.37 14.77
N ASN A 430 -29.52 -8.60 13.60
CA ASN A 430 -29.34 -9.82 12.83
C ASN A 430 -28.25 -9.71 11.74
N GLY A 431 -27.42 -8.67 11.75
CA GLY A 431 -26.35 -8.46 10.78
C GLY A 431 -26.83 -8.06 9.38
N ARG A 432 -28.12 -7.68 9.25
CA ARG A 432 -28.66 -7.21 7.97
C ARG A 432 -28.27 -5.77 7.71
N SER A 433 -28.32 -5.37 6.45
CA SER A 433 -28.05 -3.98 6.05
C SER A 433 -28.91 -2.99 6.83
N ILE A 434 -28.27 -1.93 7.32
CA ILE A 434 -28.96 -0.80 7.91
C ILE A 434 -29.58 0.05 6.80
N ARG A 435 -28.94 0.10 5.61
CA ARG A 435 -29.43 0.87 4.45
C ARG A 435 -28.91 0.33 3.14
N ALA A 436 -29.80 0.29 2.15
CA ALA A 436 -29.46 0.07 0.75
C ALA A 436 -28.83 1.31 0.11
N ARG A 437 -27.95 1.12 -0.88
CA ARG A 437 -27.38 2.14 -1.76
C ARG A 437 -27.67 1.78 -3.21
N GLY A 438 -28.02 2.74 -4.05
CA GLY A 438 -28.06 2.52 -5.50
C GLY A 438 -26.67 2.23 -6.04
N VAL A 439 -26.55 1.27 -6.93
CA VAL A 439 -25.30 0.96 -7.64
C VAL A 439 -25.24 1.77 -8.91
N LYS A 440 -24.11 2.46 -9.11
CA LYS A 440 -23.85 3.27 -10.31
C LYS A 440 -23.71 2.31 -11.49
N ASN A 441 -24.55 2.41 -12.52
CA ASN A 441 -24.51 1.64 -13.77
C ASN A 441 -25.25 0.27 -13.80
N SER A 442 -26.07 -0.09 -12.82
CA SER A 442 -26.77 -1.38 -12.81
C SER A 442 -28.31 -1.31 -12.78
N GLY A 443 -28.88 -0.28 -13.40
CA GLY A 443 -30.35 -0.18 -13.52
C GLY A 443 -31.05 -0.03 -12.16
N ASN A 444 -31.84 -1.04 -11.76
CA ASN A 444 -32.59 -1.05 -10.50
C ASN A 444 -31.87 -1.75 -9.35
N ASP A 445 -30.61 -2.16 -9.52
CA ASP A 445 -29.89 -2.88 -8.49
C ASP A 445 -29.47 -1.97 -7.33
N THR A 446 -29.60 -2.51 -6.12
CA THR A 446 -29.19 -1.87 -4.88
C THR A 446 -28.11 -2.69 -4.20
N TYR A 447 -27.11 -2.04 -3.68
CA TYR A 447 -26.11 -2.64 -2.80
C TYR A 447 -26.54 -2.50 -1.35
N GLU A 448 -26.73 -3.62 -0.69
CA GLU A 448 -27.11 -3.71 0.72
C GLU A 448 -25.94 -4.29 1.54
N PRO A 449 -24.96 -3.46 1.96
CA PRO A 449 -23.85 -3.96 2.74
C PRO A 449 -24.34 -4.57 4.04
N PRO A 450 -23.99 -5.83 4.35
CA PRO A 450 -24.35 -6.43 5.63
C PRO A 450 -23.70 -5.65 6.78
N PHE A 451 -24.38 -5.54 7.91
CA PHE A 451 -23.80 -4.98 9.13
C PHE A 451 -22.94 -6.06 9.80
N ARG A 452 -21.63 -5.87 9.77
CA ARG A 452 -20.63 -6.85 10.25
C ARG A 452 -20.12 -6.56 11.66
N GLY A 453 -20.38 -5.35 12.20
CA GLY A 453 -19.93 -4.91 13.51
C GLY A 453 -20.88 -5.28 14.66
N SER A 454 -20.65 -4.70 15.82
CA SER A 454 -21.56 -4.67 16.97
C SER A 454 -21.90 -3.21 17.30
N ILE A 455 -22.96 -2.96 18.06
CA ILE A 455 -23.37 -1.60 18.43
C ILE A 455 -23.21 -1.38 19.92
N VAL A 456 -22.48 -0.32 20.26
CA VAL A 456 -22.36 0.21 21.62
C VAL A 456 -22.96 1.61 21.64
N ILE A 457 -23.81 1.88 22.61
CA ILE A 457 -24.47 3.18 22.81
C ILE A 457 -23.96 3.76 24.13
N SER A 458 -23.42 4.97 24.11
CA SER A 458 -22.98 5.68 25.31
C SER A 458 -23.71 7.00 25.43
N GLN A 459 -24.47 7.14 26.53
CA GLN A 459 -25.28 8.36 26.78
C GLN A 459 -25.57 8.54 28.27
N ASN A 460 -26.14 9.69 28.64
CA ASN A 460 -26.46 9.98 30.04
C ASN A 460 -27.82 9.42 30.48
N ALA A 461 -28.80 9.34 29.56
CA ALA A 461 -30.11 8.77 29.81
C ALA A 461 -30.35 7.47 28.99
N PRO A 462 -31.14 6.50 29.47
CA PRO A 462 -31.44 5.31 28.71
C PRO A 462 -32.07 5.59 27.33
N VAL A 463 -31.79 4.72 26.35
CA VAL A 463 -32.39 4.79 25.02
C VAL A 463 -33.92 4.78 25.13
N GLN A 464 -34.53 5.81 24.58
CA GLN A 464 -35.98 5.86 24.44
C GLN A 464 -36.35 5.39 23.01
N ALA A 465 -36.73 4.14 22.90
CA ALA A 465 -37.10 3.49 21.64
C ALA A 465 -38.27 2.56 21.88
N GLY A 466 -38.87 2.05 20.79
CA GLY A 466 -39.89 1.03 20.86
C GLY A 466 -39.40 -0.28 21.51
N GLU A 467 -40.30 -1.09 22.04
CA GLU A 467 -40.02 -2.35 22.73
C GLU A 467 -39.08 -3.26 21.93
N ALA A 468 -39.27 -3.27 20.61
CA ALA A 468 -38.43 -4.06 19.68
C ALA A 468 -36.94 -3.71 19.73
N ILE A 469 -36.54 -2.50 20.06
CA ILE A 469 -35.14 -2.10 20.26
C ILE A 469 -34.71 -2.36 21.71
N GLN A 470 -35.57 -2.02 22.69
CA GLN A 470 -35.24 -2.19 24.09
C GLN A 470 -34.90 -3.65 24.47
N THR A 471 -35.66 -4.61 23.92
CA THR A 471 -35.42 -6.05 24.13
C THR A 471 -34.10 -6.56 23.52
N ARG A 472 -33.43 -5.77 22.69
CA ARG A 472 -32.16 -6.10 22.05
C ARG A 472 -30.94 -5.49 22.74
N ILE A 473 -31.15 -4.71 23.79
CA ILE A 473 -30.12 -3.96 24.49
C ILE A 473 -29.74 -4.66 25.80
N CYS A 474 -28.45 -4.85 25.99
CA CYS A 474 -27.85 -5.16 27.29
C CYS A 474 -27.51 -3.82 27.98
N HIS A 475 -28.18 -3.52 29.10
CA HIS A 475 -28.04 -2.26 29.81
C HIS A 475 -26.96 -2.33 30.88
N LEU A 476 -25.99 -1.42 30.84
CA LEU A 476 -25.00 -1.19 31.89
C LEU A 476 -25.17 0.23 32.44
N HIS A 477 -25.66 0.34 33.65
CA HIS A 477 -25.89 1.61 34.31
C HIS A 477 -24.72 2.00 35.21
N PHE A 478 -24.06 3.11 34.95
CA PHE A 478 -22.92 3.66 35.70
C PHE A 478 -23.38 4.82 36.56
N THR A 479 -23.02 4.77 37.85
CA THR A 479 -23.28 5.82 38.83
C THR A 479 -21.94 6.32 39.39
N ARG A 480 -21.97 7.47 40.02
CA ARG A 480 -20.82 7.99 40.80
C ARG A 480 -20.67 7.32 42.18
N GLU A 481 -21.66 6.53 42.56
CA GLU A 481 -21.65 5.80 43.84
C GLU A 481 -20.44 4.83 43.87
N GLY A 482 -19.64 4.89 44.93
CA GLY A 482 -18.43 4.09 45.05
C GLY A 482 -17.17 4.69 44.42
N GLN A 483 -17.28 5.81 43.71
CA GLN A 483 -16.11 6.53 43.21
C GLN A 483 -15.30 7.15 44.37
N ASN A 484 -14.01 6.91 44.35
CA ASN A 484 -13.07 7.45 45.34
C ASN A 484 -11.70 7.69 44.69
N LYS A 485 -10.74 8.21 45.46
CA LYS A 485 -9.39 8.47 44.93
C LYS A 485 -8.70 7.23 44.39
N THR A 486 -8.96 6.06 44.99
CA THR A 486 -8.36 4.78 44.55
C THR A 486 -8.94 4.33 43.19
N THR A 487 -10.28 4.35 43.04
CA THR A 487 -10.93 3.97 41.79
C THR A 487 -10.55 4.91 40.64
N LYS A 488 -10.38 6.21 40.96
CA LYS A 488 -9.91 7.20 39.96
C LYS A 488 -8.47 6.93 39.54
N ALA A 489 -7.56 6.67 40.50
CA ALA A 489 -6.17 6.35 40.18
C ALA A 489 -6.03 5.05 39.35
N LEU A 490 -6.89 4.04 39.62
CA LEU A 490 -6.92 2.82 38.84
C LEU A 490 -7.43 3.09 37.40
N ALA A 491 -8.41 3.97 37.22
CA ALA A 491 -8.89 4.36 35.90
C ALA A 491 -7.82 5.16 35.12
N GLU A 492 -7.11 6.09 35.77
CA GLU A 492 -5.97 6.82 35.21
C GLU A 492 -4.81 5.89 34.84
N ALA A 493 -4.60 4.80 35.57
CA ALA A 493 -3.57 3.81 35.28
C ALA A 493 -3.88 2.96 34.01
N LEU A 494 -5.13 2.98 33.53
CA LEU A 494 -5.54 2.36 32.26
C LEU A 494 -5.31 3.27 31.05
N GLU A 495 -5.09 4.58 31.29
CA GLU A 495 -4.80 5.55 30.20
C GLU A 495 -3.37 5.41 29.68
#